data_a653f143d4af29cd5d0312bf906b53ce
#
_entry.id   a653f143d4af29cd5d0312bf906b53ce
#
_cell.length_a   1.000
_cell.length_b   1.000
_cell.length_c   1.000
_cell.angle_alpha   90.00
_cell.angle_beta   90.00
_cell.angle_gamma   90.00
#
_symmetry.space_group_name_H-M   'P 1'
#
loop_
_entity.id
_entity.type
_entity.pdbx_description
1 polymer ?
#
loop_
_entity_poly.entity_id
_entity_poly.type
_entity_poly.pdbx_seq_one_letter_code
_entity_poly.pdbx_strand_id
1 'polypeptide(L)'
;MKTTGSTILITGGGSGIGRKLAQRFNELGNTVIIAGRRMERLEETIGGRERMHAIVLDVGDQEAIESFARGVIAAYPSLNVLINNAGIMRRENLTATRDLYDAEQTITANLLGPIRLTNALTDHLVSQPDAAIVNVSSGLAFVPLSGTPTYNATKAAIHSYTVSLREQLKGRVEIIELAPPAVQTELTPGQSTREGYMPLEDFIDETMTLFLQQPTPSEILVERVGFLRWAERDGRFDQAVEMLSAN
;
A
#
# COMPACT_ATOMS: atom_id res chain seq x y z
N MET A 1 -9.43 -12.77 -3.06
CA MET A 1 -8.50 -12.49 -4.19
C MET A 1 -7.86 -13.80 -4.64
N LYS A 2 -7.72 -14.01 -5.95
CA LYS A 2 -6.94 -15.11 -6.48
C LYS A 2 -5.44 -14.83 -6.28
N THR A 3 -4.72 -15.76 -5.66
CA THR A 3 -3.32 -15.55 -5.27
C THR A 3 -2.31 -16.24 -6.19
N THR A 4 -2.77 -16.95 -7.23
CA THR A 4 -1.94 -17.68 -8.19
C THR A 4 -2.43 -17.46 -9.62
N GLY A 5 -1.53 -17.40 -10.61
CA GLY A 5 -1.88 -17.22 -12.03
C GLY A 5 -2.47 -15.86 -12.37
N SER A 6 -2.22 -14.86 -11.54
CA SER A 6 -2.62 -13.46 -11.74
C SER A 6 -1.48 -12.65 -12.35
N THR A 7 -1.83 -11.52 -12.97
CA THR A 7 -0.89 -10.47 -13.36
C THR A 7 -1.11 -9.28 -12.41
N ILE A 8 -0.11 -8.98 -11.60
CA ILE A 8 -0.20 -8.07 -10.45
C ILE A 8 0.68 -6.86 -10.68
N LEU A 9 0.12 -5.67 -10.59
CA LEU A 9 0.87 -4.40 -10.54
C LEU A 9 1.02 -3.95 -9.10
N ILE A 10 2.26 -3.69 -8.65
CA ILE A 10 2.57 -3.21 -7.30
C ILE A 10 3.34 -1.89 -7.37
N THR A 11 2.76 -0.81 -6.87
CA THR A 11 3.48 0.46 -6.74
C THR A 11 4.37 0.47 -5.50
N GLY A 12 5.52 1.17 -5.57
CA GLY A 12 6.49 1.16 -4.48
C GLY A 12 7.22 -0.18 -4.33
N GLY A 13 7.33 -0.97 -5.40
CA GLY A 13 7.91 -2.31 -5.40
C GLY A 13 9.43 -2.39 -5.22
N GLY A 14 10.13 -1.25 -5.15
CA GLY A 14 11.59 -1.20 -5.03
C GLY A 14 12.15 -1.34 -3.61
N SER A 15 11.31 -1.36 -2.56
CA SER A 15 11.78 -1.46 -1.16
C SER A 15 10.66 -1.94 -0.22
N GLY A 16 11.03 -2.28 1.01
CA GLY A 16 10.13 -2.55 2.13
C GLY A 16 9.01 -3.54 1.80
N ILE A 17 7.79 -3.21 2.23
CA ILE A 17 6.60 -4.05 2.07
C ILE A 17 6.34 -4.38 0.59
N GLY A 18 6.40 -3.37 -0.30
CA GLY A 18 6.13 -3.58 -1.72
C GLY A 18 7.10 -4.54 -2.39
N ARG A 19 8.40 -4.46 -2.07
CA ARG A 19 9.43 -5.41 -2.54
C ARG A 19 9.09 -6.83 -2.10
N LYS A 20 8.80 -7.02 -0.82
CA LYS A 20 8.56 -8.36 -0.27
C LYS A 20 7.24 -8.97 -0.77
N LEU A 21 6.17 -8.19 -0.84
CA LEU A 21 4.92 -8.66 -1.45
C LEU A 21 5.14 -9.07 -2.91
N ALA A 22 5.89 -8.28 -3.69
CA ALA A 22 6.19 -8.59 -5.08
C ALA A 22 6.92 -9.95 -5.20
N GLN A 23 7.93 -10.17 -4.37
CA GLN A 23 8.68 -11.43 -4.35
C GLN A 23 7.81 -12.62 -3.97
N ARG A 24 7.02 -12.51 -2.90
CA ARG A 24 6.11 -13.58 -2.44
C ARG A 24 5.02 -13.90 -3.46
N PHE A 25 4.39 -12.90 -4.07
CA PHE A 25 3.41 -13.16 -5.13
C PHE A 25 4.04 -13.79 -6.38
N ASN A 26 5.27 -13.40 -6.73
CA ASN A 26 6.00 -14.04 -7.83
C ASN A 26 6.33 -15.51 -7.52
N GLU A 27 6.74 -15.83 -6.30
CA GLU A 27 7.00 -17.20 -5.83
C GLU A 27 5.75 -18.09 -5.91
N LEU A 28 4.56 -17.52 -5.75
CA LEU A 28 3.27 -18.20 -5.96
C LEU A 28 2.90 -18.39 -7.44
N GLY A 29 3.78 -18.03 -8.38
CA GLY A 29 3.58 -18.27 -9.81
C GLY A 29 2.85 -17.15 -10.55
N ASN A 30 2.70 -15.97 -9.95
CA ASN A 30 2.12 -14.81 -10.61
C ASN A 30 3.15 -14.08 -11.51
N THR A 31 2.65 -13.38 -12.53
CA THR A 31 3.42 -12.32 -13.19
C THR A 31 3.30 -11.05 -12.38
N VAL A 32 4.42 -10.46 -11.98
CA VAL A 32 4.42 -9.27 -11.12
C VAL A 32 5.11 -8.11 -11.81
N ILE A 33 4.40 -7.01 -11.99
CA ILE A 33 4.93 -5.74 -12.47
C ILE A 33 5.14 -4.85 -11.26
N ILE A 34 6.38 -4.42 -11.01
CA ILE A 34 6.71 -3.48 -9.95
C ILE A 34 6.95 -2.10 -10.51
N ALA A 35 6.34 -1.09 -9.91
CA ALA A 35 6.49 0.29 -10.30
C ALA A 35 7.10 1.13 -9.17
N GLY A 36 7.94 2.10 -9.54
CA GLY A 36 8.58 3.02 -8.60
C GLY A 36 9.50 4.00 -9.31
N ARG A 37 10.05 4.97 -8.57
CA ARG A 37 10.84 6.07 -9.14
C ARG A 37 12.26 5.71 -9.52
N ARG A 38 12.84 4.68 -8.91
CA ARG A 38 14.28 4.32 -9.04
C ARG A 38 14.41 2.95 -9.68
N MET A 39 14.80 2.91 -10.95
CA MET A 39 14.98 1.68 -11.72
C MET A 39 15.93 0.70 -11.03
N GLU A 40 17.07 1.17 -10.53
CA GLU A 40 18.07 0.35 -9.84
C GLU A 40 17.47 -0.46 -8.68
N ARG A 41 16.59 0.17 -7.87
CA ARG A 41 15.91 -0.50 -6.76
C ARG A 41 14.87 -1.51 -7.21
N LEU A 42 14.26 -1.27 -8.36
CA LEU A 42 13.33 -2.22 -8.97
C LEU A 42 14.10 -3.43 -9.51
N GLU A 43 15.21 -3.21 -10.18
CA GLU A 43 16.09 -4.27 -10.69
C GLU A 43 16.66 -5.14 -9.56
N GLU A 44 17.09 -4.53 -8.44
CA GLU A 44 17.46 -5.25 -7.21
C GLU A 44 16.32 -6.14 -6.70
N THR A 45 15.08 -5.66 -6.79
CA THR A 45 13.90 -6.44 -6.35
C THR A 45 13.64 -7.62 -7.27
N ILE A 46 13.78 -7.44 -8.58
CA ILE A 46 13.64 -8.52 -9.57
C ILE A 46 14.66 -9.62 -9.29
N GLY A 47 15.95 -9.29 -9.14
CA GLY A 47 16.99 -10.23 -8.75
C GLY A 47 17.01 -11.52 -9.60
N GLY A 48 16.75 -11.42 -10.91
CA GLY A 48 16.73 -12.56 -11.83
C GLY A 48 15.44 -13.39 -11.87
N ARG A 49 14.34 -12.94 -11.23
CA ARG A 49 13.04 -13.61 -11.28
C ARG A 49 12.37 -13.44 -12.65
N GLU A 50 12.08 -14.56 -13.35
CA GLU A 50 11.64 -14.56 -14.75
C GLU A 50 10.30 -13.85 -15.01
N ARG A 51 9.34 -13.92 -14.07
CA ARG A 51 8.00 -13.32 -14.22
C ARG A 51 7.84 -12.04 -13.42
N MET A 52 8.95 -11.33 -13.21
CA MET A 52 8.93 -10.03 -12.55
C MET A 52 9.48 -8.96 -13.48
N HIS A 53 8.75 -7.86 -13.60
CA HIS A 53 9.05 -6.77 -14.51
C HIS A 53 9.09 -5.44 -13.78
N ALA A 54 9.94 -4.51 -14.21
CA ALA A 54 10.08 -3.17 -13.64
C ALA A 54 9.63 -2.10 -14.64
N ILE A 55 8.89 -1.12 -14.13
CA ILE A 55 8.52 0.08 -14.90
C ILE A 55 8.70 1.31 -13.99
N VAL A 56 9.34 2.35 -14.51
CA VAL A 56 9.47 3.61 -13.77
C VAL A 56 8.12 4.31 -13.70
N LEU A 57 7.72 4.69 -12.50
CA LEU A 57 6.52 5.51 -12.25
C LEU A 57 6.73 6.38 -11.01
N ASP A 58 6.49 7.68 -11.15
CA ASP A 58 6.21 8.54 -10.00
C ASP A 58 4.69 8.68 -9.84
N VAL A 59 4.14 8.13 -8.75
CA VAL A 59 2.71 8.22 -8.44
C VAL A 59 2.25 9.64 -8.08
N GLY A 60 3.18 10.57 -7.90
CA GLY A 60 2.89 12.00 -7.72
C GLY A 60 2.60 12.73 -9.04
N ASP A 61 3.06 12.21 -10.16
CA ASP A 61 2.90 12.80 -11.49
C ASP A 61 1.64 12.25 -12.19
N GLN A 62 0.66 13.13 -12.39
CA GLN A 62 -0.61 12.74 -13.00
C GLN A 62 -0.45 12.34 -14.48
N GLU A 63 0.33 13.07 -15.26
CA GLU A 63 0.54 12.78 -16.70
C GLU A 63 1.30 11.46 -16.88
N ALA A 64 2.28 11.22 -16.01
CA ALA A 64 2.99 9.96 -15.96
C ALA A 64 2.06 8.78 -15.65
N ILE A 65 1.10 8.92 -14.73
CA ILE A 65 0.13 7.88 -14.39
C ILE A 65 -0.74 7.52 -15.61
N GLU A 66 -1.25 8.51 -16.34
CA GLU A 66 -2.11 8.25 -17.51
C GLU A 66 -1.35 7.55 -18.64
N SER A 67 -0.13 7.99 -18.92
CA SER A 67 0.74 7.36 -19.92
C SER A 67 1.14 5.94 -19.50
N PHE A 68 1.51 5.77 -18.23
CA PHE A 68 1.84 4.48 -17.63
C PHE A 68 0.67 3.49 -17.72
N ALA A 69 -0.55 3.89 -17.36
CA ALA A 69 -1.72 3.02 -17.39
C ALA A 69 -1.99 2.49 -18.81
N ARG A 70 -1.93 3.36 -19.81
CA ARG A 70 -2.06 2.93 -21.22
C ARG A 70 -0.96 1.94 -21.63
N GLY A 71 0.28 2.23 -21.24
CA GLY A 71 1.44 1.36 -21.56
C GLY A 71 1.37 0.01 -20.87
N VAL A 72 1.02 -0.04 -19.59
CA VAL A 72 0.96 -1.30 -18.83
C VAL A 72 -0.19 -2.19 -19.30
N ILE A 73 -1.35 -1.63 -19.62
CA ILE A 73 -2.48 -2.38 -20.20
C ILE A 73 -2.09 -2.98 -21.57
N ALA A 74 -1.43 -2.22 -22.43
CA ALA A 74 -0.99 -2.70 -23.74
C ALA A 74 0.06 -3.81 -23.64
N ALA A 75 1.01 -3.69 -22.72
CA ALA A 75 2.07 -4.68 -22.51
C ALA A 75 1.60 -5.93 -21.72
N TYR A 76 0.64 -5.75 -20.83
CA TYR A 76 0.13 -6.81 -19.94
C TYR A 76 -1.42 -6.83 -19.97
N PRO A 77 -2.05 -7.25 -21.06
CA PRO A 77 -3.52 -7.21 -21.20
C PRO A 77 -4.27 -8.12 -20.21
N SER A 78 -3.57 -9.04 -19.55
CA SER A 78 -4.10 -9.88 -18.47
C SER A 78 -3.92 -9.27 -17.06
N LEU A 79 -3.51 -8.00 -16.94
CA LEU A 79 -3.40 -7.31 -15.66
C LEU A 79 -4.75 -7.31 -14.94
N ASN A 80 -4.84 -8.01 -13.83
CA ASN A 80 -6.08 -8.17 -13.06
C ASN A 80 -5.97 -7.79 -11.58
N VAL A 81 -4.76 -7.49 -11.07
CA VAL A 81 -4.59 -7.05 -9.69
C VAL A 81 -3.75 -5.77 -9.62
N LEU A 82 -4.27 -4.78 -8.89
CA LEU A 82 -3.55 -3.55 -8.56
C LEU A 82 -3.29 -3.50 -7.05
N ILE A 83 -2.02 -3.32 -6.65
CA ILE A 83 -1.63 -3.05 -5.25
C ILE A 83 -1.07 -1.64 -5.14
N ASN A 84 -1.86 -0.72 -4.60
CA ASN A 84 -1.47 0.64 -4.28
C ASN A 84 -0.68 0.65 -2.97
N ASN A 85 0.64 0.46 -3.06
CA ASN A 85 1.52 0.39 -1.90
C ASN A 85 2.47 1.60 -1.79
N ALA A 86 2.79 2.28 -2.88
CA ALA A 86 3.67 3.44 -2.85
C ALA A 86 3.20 4.50 -1.84
N GLY A 87 4.12 5.01 -1.05
CA GLY A 87 3.82 6.05 -0.08
C GLY A 87 5.09 6.62 0.54
N ILE A 88 4.95 7.80 1.14
CA ILE A 88 5.99 8.49 1.90
C ILE A 88 5.45 8.89 3.26
N MET A 89 6.33 9.03 4.23
CA MET A 89 6.01 9.50 5.58
C MET A 89 7.05 10.55 5.99
N ARG A 90 6.57 11.71 6.44
CA ARG A 90 7.41 12.81 6.92
C ARG A 90 7.00 13.19 8.33
N ARG A 91 7.98 13.58 9.15
CA ARG A 91 7.68 14.18 10.45
C ARG A 91 7.37 15.65 10.25
N GLU A 92 6.38 16.14 10.99
CA GLU A 92 5.89 17.53 10.91
C GLU A 92 5.80 18.12 12.31
N ASN A 93 6.04 19.43 12.41
CA ASN A 93 5.81 20.20 13.62
C ASN A 93 4.73 21.26 13.35
N LEU A 94 3.58 21.14 14.01
CA LEU A 94 2.41 22.04 13.83
C LEU A 94 2.37 23.19 14.83
N THR A 95 3.40 23.38 15.65
CA THR A 95 3.40 24.43 16.68
C THR A 95 3.74 25.81 16.13
N ALA A 96 4.15 25.93 14.87
CA ALA A 96 4.44 27.19 14.18
C ALA A 96 4.09 27.09 12.69
N THR A 97 3.96 28.24 12.03
CA THR A 97 3.85 28.34 10.56
C THR A 97 5.07 27.69 9.92
N ARG A 98 4.86 26.89 8.89
CA ARG A 98 5.89 26.11 8.21
C ARG A 98 5.70 26.10 6.69
N ASP A 99 6.70 25.67 5.96
CA ASP A 99 6.58 25.24 4.57
C ASP A 99 5.71 23.98 4.51
N LEU A 100 4.79 23.92 3.57
CA LEU A 100 3.85 22.82 3.36
C LEU A 100 4.32 21.83 2.30
N TYR A 101 5.49 22.01 1.72
CA TYR A 101 5.99 21.14 0.64
C TYR A 101 5.91 19.63 0.99
N ASP A 102 6.40 19.23 2.15
CA ASP A 102 6.35 17.83 2.58
C ASP A 102 4.92 17.32 2.80
N ALA A 103 4.02 18.17 3.30
CA ALA A 103 2.61 17.84 3.47
C ALA A 103 1.92 17.64 2.12
N GLU A 104 2.12 18.55 1.17
CA GLU A 104 1.57 18.47 -0.18
C GLU A 104 2.10 17.25 -0.94
N GLN A 105 3.41 16.97 -0.85
CA GLN A 105 4.00 15.76 -1.42
C GLN A 105 3.40 14.48 -0.80
N THR A 106 3.15 14.48 0.51
CA THR A 106 2.54 13.35 1.20
C THR A 106 1.10 13.12 0.74
N ILE A 107 0.29 14.17 0.60
CA ILE A 107 -1.07 14.08 0.07
C ILE A 107 -1.04 13.57 -1.38
N THR A 108 -0.16 14.14 -2.19
CA THR A 108 -0.05 13.77 -3.60
C THR A 108 0.33 12.30 -3.78
N ALA A 109 1.37 11.84 -3.09
CA ALA A 109 1.84 10.47 -3.24
C ALA A 109 0.91 9.43 -2.58
N ASN A 110 0.40 9.72 -1.36
CA ASN A 110 -0.31 8.72 -0.56
C ASN A 110 -1.83 8.69 -0.81
N LEU A 111 -2.40 9.75 -1.35
CA LEU A 111 -3.84 9.87 -1.57
C LEU A 111 -4.18 10.07 -3.05
N LEU A 112 -3.69 11.13 -3.68
CA LEU A 112 -4.02 11.41 -5.07
C LEU A 112 -3.43 10.37 -6.02
N GLY A 113 -2.22 9.88 -5.78
CA GLY A 113 -1.58 8.84 -6.58
C GLY A 113 -2.42 7.57 -6.69
N PRO A 114 -2.79 6.92 -5.57
CA PRO A 114 -3.69 5.75 -5.58
C PRO A 114 -5.05 6.01 -6.24
N ILE A 115 -5.67 7.17 -5.98
CA ILE A 115 -6.96 7.53 -6.60
C ILE A 115 -6.81 7.64 -8.12
N ARG A 116 -5.79 8.36 -8.61
CA ARG A 116 -5.53 8.57 -10.04
C ARG A 116 -5.22 7.25 -10.76
N LEU A 117 -4.35 6.41 -10.15
CA LEU A 117 -3.97 5.13 -10.74
C LEU A 117 -5.15 4.15 -10.76
N THR A 118 -5.93 4.09 -9.68
CA THR A 118 -7.17 3.32 -9.64
C THR A 118 -8.11 3.76 -10.76
N ASN A 119 -8.37 5.07 -10.88
CA ASN A 119 -9.23 5.62 -11.93
C ASN A 119 -8.72 5.25 -13.33
N ALA A 120 -7.42 5.39 -13.59
CA ALA A 120 -6.83 5.09 -14.91
C ALA A 120 -6.90 3.60 -15.30
N LEU A 121 -7.01 2.69 -14.33
CA LEU A 121 -7.07 1.24 -14.54
C LEU A 121 -8.47 0.65 -14.36
N THR A 122 -9.45 1.40 -13.86
CA THR A 122 -10.77 0.87 -13.46
C THR A 122 -11.48 0.14 -14.59
N ASP A 123 -11.61 0.73 -15.79
CA ASP A 123 -12.33 0.11 -16.90
C ASP A 123 -11.67 -1.20 -17.34
N HIS A 124 -10.34 -1.22 -17.34
CA HIS A 124 -9.57 -2.44 -17.63
C HIS A 124 -9.82 -3.51 -16.57
N LEU A 125 -9.64 -3.18 -15.29
CA LEU A 125 -9.81 -4.14 -14.19
C LEU A 125 -11.24 -4.69 -14.13
N VAL A 126 -12.25 -3.84 -14.34
CA VAL A 126 -13.66 -4.26 -14.38
C VAL A 126 -13.93 -5.28 -15.50
N SER A 127 -13.17 -5.25 -16.59
CA SER A 127 -13.28 -6.20 -17.71
C SER A 127 -12.51 -7.52 -17.48
N GLN A 128 -11.67 -7.60 -16.43
CA GLN A 128 -10.84 -8.77 -16.17
C GLN A 128 -11.52 -9.78 -15.24
N PRO A 129 -11.29 -11.08 -15.41
CA PRO A 129 -11.70 -12.09 -14.45
C PRO A 129 -10.86 -11.98 -13.17
N ASP A 130 -11.47 -12.32 -12.03
CA ASP A 130 -10.80 -12.36 -10.72
C ASP A 130 -10.06 -11.05 -10.36
N ALA A 131 -10.60 -9.91 -10.82
CA ALA A 131 -9.95 -8.62 -10.60
C ALA A 131 -9.97 -8.19 -9.13
N ALA A 132 -8.85 -7.62 -8.67
CA ALA A 132 -8.74 -7.09 -7.32
C ALA A 132 -7.95 -5.78 -7.25
N ILE A 133 -8.30 -4.94 -6.29
CA ILE A 133 -7.53 -3.74 -5.91
C ILE A 133 -7.20 -3.85 -4.42
N VAL A 134 -5.92 -3.75 -4.08
CA VAL A 134 -5.43 -3.69 -2.71
C VAL A 134 -4.91 -2.28 -2.43
N ASN A 135 -5.48 -1.60 -1.45
CA ASN A 135 -4.97 -0.32 -0.98
C ASN A 135 -4.21 -0.50 0.33
N VAL A 136 -2.97 -0.05 0.38
CA VAL A 136 -2.16 -0.11 1.60
C VAL A 136 -2.39 1.15 2.42
N SER A 137 -3.17 1.01 3.50
CA SER A 137 -3.40 2.05 4.51
C SER A 137 -2.32 1.99 5.61
N SER A 138 -2.69 2.02 6.86
CA SER A 138 -1.81 1.91 8.04
C SER A 138 -2.64 1.77 9.31
N GLY A 139 -2.07 1.22 10.36
CA GLY A 139 -2.61 1.36 11.71
C GLY A 139 -2.82 2.83 12.14
N LEU A 140 -2.01 3.75 11.57
CA LEU A 140 -2.15 5.20 11.79
C LEU A 140 -3.36 5.83 11.06
N ALA A 141 -4.11 5.06 10.28
CA ALA A 141 -5.42 5.46 9.77
C ALA A 141 -6.49 5.47 10.89
N PHE A 142 -6.28 4.70 11.94
CA PHE A 142 -7.24 4.48 13.04
C PHE A 142 -6.84 5.21 14.32
N VAL A 143 -5.55 5.26 14.63
CA VAL A 143 -5.00 6.01 15.76
C VAL A 143 -3.84 6.86 15.26
N PRO A 144 -3.92 8.19 15.30
CA PRO A 144 -2.90 9.06 14.75
C PRO A 144 -1.64 9.13 15.64
N LEU A 145 -0.47 9.18 15.00
CA LEU A 145 0.81 9.54 15.62
C LEU A 145 1.00 11.06 15.51
N SER A 146 1.15 11.76 16.62
CA SER A 146 1.23 13.23 16.66
C SER A 146 2.32 13.83 15.76
N GLY A 147 3.44 13.14 15.58
CA GLY A 147 4.57 13.61 14.78
C GLY A 147 4.41 13.45 13.25
N THR A 148 3.29 12.90 12.75
CA THR A 148 3.08 12.63 11.31
C THR A 148 1.64 12.95 10.88
N PRO A 149 1.11 14.15 11.19
CA PRO A 149 -0.32 14.45 11.06
C PRO A 149 -0.84 14.32 9.62
N THR A 150 -0.12 14.80 8.62
CA THR A 150 -0.54 14.70 7.22
C THR A 150 -0.50 13.26 6.73
N TYR A 151 0.51 12.46 7.12
CA TYR A 151 0.54 11.03 6.81
C TYR A 151 -0.69 10.31 7.37
N ASN A 152 -1.00 10.51 8.65
CA ASN A 152 -2.17 9.89 9.29
C ASN A 152 -3.46 10.26 8.54
N ALA A 153 -3.63 11.55 8.22
CA ALA A 153 -4.79 12.03 7.45
C ALA A 153 -4.91 11.34 6.09
N THR A 154 -3.79 11.17 5.35
CA THR A 154 -3.82 10.46 4.06
C THR A 154 -4.20 8.98 4.23
N LYS A 155 -3.75 8.32 5.29
CA LYS A 155 -4.07 6.91 5.54
C LYS A 155 -5.52 6.70 6.00
N ALA A 156 -6.05 7.61 6.80
CA ALA A 156 -7.48 7.65 7.13
C ALA A 156 -8.35 7.92 5.88
N ALA A 157 -7.92 8.81 5.01
CA ALA A 157 -8.61 9.08 3.74
C ALA A 157 -8.60 7.85 2.81
N ILE A 158 -7.48 7.12 2.69
CA ILE A 158 -7.39 5.88 1.91
C ILE A 158 -8.27 4.78 2.50
N HIS A 159 -8.35 4.64 3.83
CA HIS A 159 -9.31 3.73 4.46
C HIS A 159 -10.75 4.07 4.01
N SER A 160 -11.18 5.31 4.18
CA SER A 160 -12.52 5.76 3.77
C SER A 160 -12.77 5.56 2.27
N TYR A 161 -11.80 5.90 1.42
CA TYR A 161 -11.88 5.69 -0.03
C TYR A 161 -12.03 4.20 -0.37
N THR A 162 -11.28 3.32 0.31
CA THR A 162 -11.33 1.86 0.08
C THR A 162 -12.69 1.28 0.42
N VAL A 163 -13.31 1.74 1.51
CA VAL A 163 -14.68 1.32 1.87
C VAL A 163 -15.68 1.75 0.79
N SER A 164 -15.61 3.00 0.33
CA SER A 164 -16.51 3.52 -0.72
C SER A 164 -16.30 2.80 -2.05
N LEU A 165 -15.04 2.54 -2.43
CA LEU A 165 -14.70 1.82 -3.66
C LEU A 165 -15.23 0.38 -3.64
N ARG A 166 -15.17 -0.28 -2.48
CA ARG A 166 -15.69 -1.64 -2.27
C ARG A 166 -17.18 -1.72 -2.57
N GLU A 167 -17.96 -0.76 -2.11
CA GLU A 167 -19.40 -0.75 -2.37
C GLU A 167 -19.72 -0.45 -3.86
N GLN A 168 -18.99 0.48 -4.48
CA GLN A 168 -19.22 0.83 -5.90
C GLN A 168 -18.83 -0.28 -6.87
N LEU A 169 -17.79 -1.05 -6.57
CA LEU A 169 -17.28 -2.12 -7.45
C LEU A 169 -17.73 -3.53 -7.01
N LYS A 170 -18.66 -3.62 -6.07
CA LYS A 170 -19.17 -4.89 -5.54
C LYS A 170 -19.63 -5.84 -6.65
N GLY A 171 -19.14 -7.08 -6.61
CA GLY A 171 -19.42 -8.11 -7.60
C GLY A 171 -18.69 -7.94 -8.95
N ARG A 172 -17.83 -6.93 -9.09
CA ARG A 172 -17.03 -6.66 -10.29
C ARG A 172 -15.53 -6.71 -10.04
N VAL A 173 -15.06 -6.08 -8.96
CA VAL A 173 -13.67 -6.06 -8.54
C VAL A 173 -13.63 -6.26 -7.04
N GLU A 174 -12.76 -7.15 -6.55
CA GLU A 174 -12.56 -7.37 -5.13
C GLU A 174 -11.69 -6.25 -4.55
N ILE A 175 -12.17 -5.56 -3.51
CA ILE A 175 -11.48 -4.42 -2.91
C ILE A 175 -11.02 -4.80 -1.50
N ILE A 176 -9.70 -4.79 -1.31
CA ILE A 176 -9.03 -5.21 -0.09
C ILE A 176 -8.23 -4.03 0.48
N GLU A 177 -8.24 -3.90 1.78
CA GLU A 177 -7.35 -3.00 2.51
C GLU A 177 -6.26 -3.80 3.22
N LEU A 178 -5.02 -3.42 3.04
CA LEU A 178 -3.90 -3.89 3.86
C LEU A 178 -3.49 -2.77 4.81
N ALA A 179 -3.63 -2.98 6.13
CA ALA A 179 -3.28 -2.00 7.13
C ALA A 179 -2.06 -2.45 7.97
N PRO A 180 -0.83 -2.05 7.59
CA PRO A 180 0.37 -2.40 8.35
C PRO A 180 0.42 -1.72 9.72
N PRO A 181 0.96 -2.38 10.76
CA PRO A 181 1.46 -1.73 11.96
C PRO A 181 2.78 -1.00 11.68
N ALA A 182 3.50 -0.58 12.72
CA ALA A 182 4.89 -0.15 12.58
C ALA A 182 5.78 -1.36 12.22
N VAL A 183 6.32 -1.37 11.00
CA VAL A 183 7.13 -2.45 10.42
C VAL A 183 8.55 -1.96 10.16
N GLN A 184 9.55 -2.80 10.40
CA GLN A 184 10.96 -2.50 10.11
C GLN A 184 11.20 -2.41 8.60
N THR A 185 11.11 -1.21 8.07
CA THR A 185 11.33 -0.85 6.66
C THR A 185 12.15 0.43 6.56
N GLU A 186 12.49 0.83 5.35
CA GLU A 186 13.18 2.09 5.07
C GLU A 186 12.20 3.25 4.75
N LEU A 187 10.97 3.20 5.27
CA LEU A 187 9.97 4.26 5.03
C LEU A 187 10.41 5.59 5.64
N THR A 188 11.02 5.53 6.82
CA THR A 188 11.68 6.68 7.46
C THR A 188 13.10 6.32 7.89
N PRO A 189 14.01 7.30 8.01
CA PRO A 189 15.39 7.05 8.45
C PRO A 189 15.44 6.29 9.78
N GLY A 190 16.24 5.21 9.84
CA GLY A 190 16.44 4.39 11.05
C GLY A 190 15.29 3.45 11.40
N GLN A 191 14.20 3.44 10.62
CA GLN A 191 13.04 2.60 10.92
C GLN A 191 13.33 1.10 10.73
N SER A 192 14.23 0.72 9.82
CA SER A 192 14.55 -0.68 9.51
C SER A 192 15.21 -1.46 10.66
N THR A 193 15.80 -0.75 11.62
CA THR A 193 16.46 -1.33 12.80
C THR A 193 15.81 -0.91 14.11
N ARG A 194 14.64 -0.26 14.05
CA ARG A 194 14.01 0.29 15.25
C ARG A 194 13.42 -0.82 16.12
N GLU A 195 13.85 -0.89 17.36
CA GLU A 195 13.29 -1.80 18.36
C GLU A 195 11.79 -1.57 18.56
N GLY A 196 11.04 -2.62 18.86
CA GLY A 196 9.61 -2.56 19.05
C GLY A 196 8.79 -2.52 17.75
N TYR A 197 9.41 -2.27 16.59
CA TYR A 197 8.75 -2.41 15.30
C TYR A 197 8.71 -3.88 14.85
N MET A 198 7.66 -4.28 14.14
CA MET A 198 7.52 -5.65 13.66
C MET A 198 8.58 -5.95 12.61
N PRO A 199 9.34 -7.05 12.70
CA PRO A 199 10.26 -7.46 11.63
C PRO A 199 9.51 -7.59 10.29
N LEU A 200 10.16 -7.15 9.21
CA LEU A 200 9.51 -7.13 7.89
C LEU A 200 9.11 -8.53 7.42
N GLU A 201 9.94 -9.54 7.64
CA GLU A 201 9.62 -10.92 7.24
C GLU A 201 8.41 -11.46 8.01
N ASP A 202 8.36 -11.27 9.33
CA ASP A 202 7.23 -11.70 10.15
C ASP A 202 5.91 -11.05 9.68
N PHE A 203 5.97 -9.75 9.38
CA PHE A 203 4.82 -9.02 8.82
C PHE A 203 4.36 -9.61 7.48
N ILE A 204 5.30 -9.91 6.60
CA ILE A 204 4.99 -10.45 5.28
C ILE A 204 4.44 -11.87 5.39
N ASP A 205 4.99 -12.72 6.25
CA ASP A 205 4.53 -14.10 6.43
C ASP A 205 3.07 -14.13 6.93
N GLU A 206 2.76 -13.32 7.94
CA GLU A 206 1.39 -13.20 8.45
C GLU A 206 0.44 -12.60 7.40
N THR A 207 0.88 -11.54 6.70
CA THR A 207 0.13 -10.90 5.61
C THR A 207 -0.20 -11.90 4.49
N MET A 208 0.77 -12.69 4.04
CA MET A 208 0.55 -13.69 3.00
C MET A 208 -0.38 -14.82 3.48
N THR A 209 -0.28 -15.23 4.74
CA THR A 209 -1.22 -16.19 5.34
C THR A 209 -2.66 -15.69 5.25
N LEU A 210 -2.90 -14.40 5.50
CA LEU A 210 -4.22 -13.78 5.38
C LEU A 210 -4.67 -13.66 3.91
N PHE A 211 -3.79 -13.32 2.98
CA PHE A 211 -4.13 -13.29 1.56
C PHE A 211 -4.52 -14.68 1.00
N LEU A 212 -3.96 -15.75 1.55
CA LEU A 212 -4.25 -17.12 1.12
C LEU A 212 -5.58 -17.68 1.66
N GLN A 213 -6.22 -17.01 2.61
CA GLN A 213 -7.54 -17.40 3.09
C GLN A 213 -8.60 -17.29 1.99
N GLN A 214 -9.59 -18.20 2.02
CA GLN A 214 -10.71 -18.17 1.08
C GLN A 214 -12.05 -18.20 1.84
N PRO A 215 -12.89 -17.17 1.68
CA PRO A 215 -12.63 -15.93 0.94
C PRO A 215 -11.54 -15.09 1.60
N THR A 216 -10.81 -14.33 0.78
CA THR A 216 -9.81 -13.37 1.29
C THR A 216 -10.51 -12.33 2.17
N PRO A 217 -10.00 -12.01 3.37
CA PRO A 217 -10.56 -10.95 4.19
C PRO A 217 -10.56 -9.59 3.47
N SER A 218 -11.61 -8.82 3.62
CA SER A 218 -11.68 -7.47 3.04
C SER A 218 -10.72 -6.46 3.69
N GLU A 219 -10.24 -6.77 4.89
CA GLU A 219 -9.14 -6.09 5.58
C GLU A 219 -8.08 -7.13 5.96
N ILE A 220 -6.87 -6.96 5.47
CA ILE A 220 -5.70 -7.74 5.85
C ILE A 220 -5.07 -7.06 7.07
N LEU A 221 -5.31 -7.64 8.22
CA LEU A 221 -4.92 -7.12 9.53
C LEU A 221 -4.08 -8.16 10.26
N VAL A 222 -2.76 -7.97 10.29
CA VAL A 222 -1.90 -8.78 11.15
C VAL A 222 -2.25 -8.52 12.63
N GLU A 223 -2.01 -9.50 13.51
CA GLU A 223 -2.43 -9.42 14.91
C GLU A 223 -2.03 -8.10 15.58
N ARG A 224 -0.80 -7.68 15.36
CA ARG A 224 -0.22 -6.47 15.97
C ARG A 224 -0.98 -5.19 15.64
N VAL A 225 -1.56 -5.03 14.45
CA VAL A 225 -2.34 -3.83 14.08
C VAL A 225 -3.70 -3.79 14.74
N GLY A 226 -4.21 -4.91 15.21
CA GLY A 226 -5.50 -5.02 15.90
C GLY A 226 -5.62 -4.08 17.10
N PHE A 227 -4.51 -3.82 17.80
CA PHE A 227 -4.48 -2.85 18.90
C PHE A 227 -4.91 -1.43 18.45
N LEU A 228 -4.46 -0.98 17.28
CA LEU A 228 -4.83 0.33 16.73
C LEU A 228 -6.19 0.26 16.00
N ARG A 229 -6.40 -0.79 15.20
CA ARG A 229 -7.63 -0.94 14.39
C ARG A 229 -8.91 -0.91 15.23
N TRP A 230 -8.86 -1.51 16.41
CA TRP A 230 -10.03 -1.66 17.28
C TRP A 230 -10.04 -0.72 18.49
N ALA A 231 -9.09 0.24 18.55
CA ALA A 231 -8.91 1.13 19.72
C ALA A 231 -10.18 1.91 20.07
N GLU A 232 -10.86 2.51 19.07
CA GLU A 232 -12.10 3.25 19.28
C GLU A 232 -13.24 2.33 19.72
N ARG A 233 -13.45 1.21 19.01
CA ARG A 233 -14.49 0.22 19.35
C ARG A 233 -14.33 -0.32 20.79
N ASP A 234 -13.09 -0.53 21.20
CA ASP A 234 -12.75 -1.13 22.49
C ASP A 234 -12.60 -0.07 23.62
N GLY A 235 -12.91 1.21 23.35
CA GLY A 235 -12.89 2.30 24.32
C GLY A 235 -11.50 2.69 24.83
N ARG A 236 -10.43 2.39 24.08
CA ARG A 236 -9.02 2.65 24.47
C ARG A 236 -8.29 3.60 23.51
N PHE A 237 -9.06 4.41 22.77
CA PHE A 237 -8.50 5.32 21.76
C PHE A 237 -7.49 6.31 22.38
N ASP A 238 -7.87 7.00 23.45
CA ASP A 238 -7.00 7.99 24.12
C ASP A 238 -5.71 7.34 24.66
N GLN A 239 -5.82 6.15 25.25
CA GLN A 239 -4.66 5.38 25.68
C GLN A 239 -3.71 5.04 24.53
N ALA A 240 -4.27 4.65 23.38
CA ALA A 240 -3.49 4.33 22.19
C ALA A 240 -2.79 5.57 21.60
N VAL A 241 -3.45 6.74 21.62
CA VAL A 241 -2.87 8.02 21.19
C VAL A 241 -1.70 8.41 22.12
N GLU A 242 -1.89 8.32 23.44
CA GLU A 242 -0.84 8.60 24.44
C GLU A 242 0.37 7.67 24.24
N MET A 243 0.14 6.37 24.09
CA MET A 243 1.20 5.38 23.86
C MET A 243 2.01 5.67 22.59
N LEU A 244 1.35 6.03 21.49
CA LEU A 244 2.03 6.38 20.23
C LEU A 244 2.80 7.70 20.35
N SER A 245 2.32 8.65 21.14
CA SER A 245 2.93 9.98 21.31
C SER A 245 4.13 9.97 22.25
N ALA A 246 4.26 8.96 23.13
CA ALA A 246 5.38 8.80 24.07
C ALA A 246 6.65 8.21 23.42
N ASN A 247 6.57 7.70 22.18
CA ASN A 247 7.63 7.07 21.40
C ASN A 247 8.08 7.96 20.23
#